data_c54119b7ca1287e62b8f0fb94c5ea917
#
_entry.id   c54119b7ca1287e62b8f0fb94c5ea917
#
_cell.length_a   1.000
_cell.length_b   1.000
_cell.length_c   1.000
_cell.angle_alpha   90.00
_cell.angle_beta   90.00
_cell.angle_gamma   90.00
#
_symmetry.space_group_name_H-M   'P 1'
#
loop_
_entity.id
_entity.type
_entity.pdbx_description
1 polymer ?
#
loop_
_entity_poly.entity_id
_entity_poly.type
_entity_poly.pdbx_seq_one_letter_code
_entity_poly.pdbx_strand_id
1 'polypeptide(L)'
;MVKRFSWLVFCLLFSVGITAKGGGRQYNSYKGLVMAGYQGWFNTPDDGSGRGWHHYNGPKGFRPGSCSVDFWPEVSEYKKLYKTEFTFEDGKPASVFSSYDESTVELHFKWMNQYGLDGVFMQRFVSEIRNESGLKHFNKVLNSAMKAANKYERAICVMYDLSGMKPGEEGLLLKDIAEIARQYSIKDHVKNPSYLYHNGKPLVTVWGVGFNDNRRYGLKEA
;
A
#
# COMPACT_ATOMS: atom_id res chain seq x y z
N MET A 1 6.10 66.88 -41.93
CA MET A 1 6.25 66.79 -40.44
C MET A 1 5.36 65.66 -39.94
N VAL A 2 5.91 64.43 -39.75
CA VAL A 2 5.16 63.23 -39.32
C VAL A 2 5.53 63.00 -37.88
N LYS A 3 4.56 63.13 -36.97
CA LYS A 3 4.72 62.79 -35.52
C LYS A 3 4.62 61.27 -35.33
N ARG A 4 5.73 60.66 -34.90
CA ARG A 4 5.75 59.29 -34.45
C ARG A 4 5.21 59.19 -33.00
N PHE A 5 4.10 58.54 -32.84
CA PHE A 5 3.57 58.14 -31.51
C PHE A 5 4.26 56.83 -31.07
N SER A 6 5.06 56.91 -30.00
CA SER A 6 5.71 55.75 -29.39
C SER A 6 4.78 55.19 -28.33
N TRP A 7 4.25 53.99 -28.54
CA TRP A 7 3.48 53.25 -27.52
C TRP A 7 4.45 52.47 -26.64
N LEU A 8 4.64 52.93 -25.41
CA LEU A 8 5.29 52.15 -24.35
C LEU A 8 4.29 51.13 -23.80
N VAL A 9 4.46 49.87 -24.18
CA VAL A 9 3.73 48.75 -23.56
C VAL A 9 4.42 48.41 -22.25
N PHE A 10 3.76 48.74 -21.14
CA PHE A 10 4.21 48.37 -19.80
C PHE A 10 3.74 46.92 -19.53
N CYS A 11 4.63 45.93 -19.75
CA CYS A 11 4.38 44.56 -19.31
C CYS A 11 4.56 44.48 -17.80
N LEU A 12 3.45 44.52 -17.05
CA LEU A 12 3.41 44.14 -15.65
C LEU A 12 3.60 42.59 -15.55
N LEU A 13 4.82 42.18 -15.26
CA LEU A 13 5.12 40.82 -14.86
C LEU A 13 4.56 40.60 -13.44
N PHE A 14 3.36 40.02 -13.34
CA PHE A 14 2.88 39.43 -12.11
C PHE A 14 3.72 38.18 -11.85
N SER A 15 4.76 38.30 -11.07
CA SER A 15 5.41 37.13 -10.43
C SER A 15 4.45 36.58 -9.39
N VAL A 16 3.64 35.58 -9.79
CA VAL A 16 2.95 34.73 -8.83
C VAL A 16 4.03 33.95 -8.12
N GLY A 17 4.37 34.40 -6.93
CA GLY A 17 5.24 33.65 -6.02
C GLY A 17 4.55 32.35 -5.67
N ILE A 18 4.92 31.26 -6.34
CA ILE A 18 4.59 29.91 -5.92
C ILE A 18 5.44 29.66 -4.67
N THR A 19 4.89 29.99 -3.51
CA THR A 19 5.42 29.45 -2.25
C THR A 19 5.17 27.95 -2.29
N ALA A 20 6.19 27.19 -2.64
CA ALA A 20 6.21 25.75 -2.38
C ALA A 20 6.05 25.59 -0.88
N LYS A 21 4.82 25.32 -0.41
CA LYS A 21 4.60 24.78 0.91
C LYS A 21 5.27 23.41 0.95
N GLY A 22 6.43 23.34 1.57
CA GLY A 22 7.12 22.09 1.88
C GLY A 22 6.35 21.29 2.93
N GLY A 23 5.30 20.62 2.50
CA GLY A 23 4.52 19.70 3.30
C GLY A 23 3.58 18.96 2.36
N GLY A 24 3.77 17.63 2.22
CA GLY A 24 2.88 16.79 1.44
C GLY A 24 1.42 16.90 1.91
N ARG A 25 0.50 16.45 1.10
CA ARG A 25 -0.94 16.45 1.42
C ARG A 25 -1.18 15.69 2.74
N GLN A 26 -1.82 16.36 3.71
CA GLN A 26 -2.23 15.75 4.97
C GLN A 26 -3.68 15.25 4.88
N TYR A 27 -3.92 14.06 5.43
CA TYR A 27 -5.22 13.40 5.44
C TYR A 27 -5.81 13.42 6.85
N ASN A 28 -6.69 14.39 7.12
CA ASN A 28 -7.29 14.62 8.44
C ASN A 28 -8.58 13.84 8.69
N SER A 29 -9.10 13.16 7.66
CA SER A 29 -10.28 12.30 7.73
C SER A 29 -10.30 11.33 6.56
N TYR A 30 -10.89 10.14 6.76
CA TYR A 30 -11.21 9.20 5.69
C TYR A 30 -12.49 9.57 4.93
N LYS A 31 -13.29 10.48 5.45
CA LYS A 31 -14.58 10.85 4.83
C LYS A 31 -14.36 11.47 3.47
N GLY A 32 -15.09 10.96 2.47
CA GLY A 32 -14.99 11.43 1.08
C GLY A 32 -13.78 10.92 0.31
N LEU A 33 -12.95 10.03 0.90
CA LEU A 33 -11.84 9.40 0.21
C LEU A 33 -12.26 8.07 -0.42
N VAL A 34 -11.72 7.79 -1.60
CA VAL A 34 -11.78 6.47 -2.25
C VAL A 34 -10.58 5.67 -1.80
N MET A 35 -10.81 4.70 -0.90
CA MET A 35 -9.77 3.90 -0.26
C MET A 35 -9.86 2.44 -0.70
N ALA A 36 -8.74 1.81 -0.97
CA ALA A 36 -8.64 0.39 -1.29
C ALA A 36 -8.04 -0.42 -0.13
N GLY A 37 -8.45 -1.68 0.02
CA GLY A 37 -7.71 -2.66 0.84
C GLY A 37 -6.44 -3.08 0.11
N TYR A 38 -5.28 -3.05 0.78
CA TYR A 38 -4.01 -3.44 0.19
C TYR A 38 -3.36 -4.56 0.98
N GLN A 39 -3.37 -5.77 0.42
CA GLN A 39 -2.87 -6.96 1.10
C GLN A 39 -1.34 -7.06 1.07
N GLY A 40 -0.72 -6.84 -0.09
CA GLY A 40 0.73 -6.88 -0.24
C GLY A 40 1.35 -8.25 0.05
N TRP A 41 0.69 -9.34 -0.29
CA TRP A 41 1.00 -10.70 0.18
C TRP A 41 1.61 -11.64 -0.87
N PHE A 42 1.68 -11.24 -2.14
CA PHE A 42 2.23 -12.07 -3.21
C PHE A 42 3.75 -12.19 -3.14
N ASN A 43 4.26 -13.44 -3.14
CA ASN A 43 5.68 -13.72 -3.20
C ASN A 43 6.03 -14.72 -4.30
N THR A 44 7.31 -14.73 -4.66
CA THR A 44 7.89 -15.68 -5.62
C THR A 44 9.15 -16.31 -5.02
N PRO A 45 9.62 -17.47 -5.48
CA PRO A 45 10.82 -18.13 -4.95
C PRO A 45 12.06 -17.25 -4.93
N ASP A 46 12.22 -16.41 -5.98
CA ASP A 46 13.45 -15.64 -6.22
C ASP A 46 13.33 -14.15 -5.80
N ASP A 47 12.29 -13.78 -5.04
CA ASP A 47 12.10 -12.39 -4.59
C ASP A 47 12.95 -12.00 -3.38
N GLY A 48 13.61 -12.98 -2.76
CA GLY A 48 14.45 -12.80 -1.57
C GLY A 48 13.66 -12.81 -0.24
N SER A 49 12.35 -13.07 -0.27
CA SER A 49 11.55 -13.23 0.95
C SER A 49 11.73 -14.59 1.63
N GLY A 50 12.11 -15.60 0.85
CA GLY A 50 12.16 -17.00 1.28
C GLY A 50 10.79 -17.67 1.45
N ARG A 51 9.70 -17.06 0.89
CA ARG A 51 8.32 -17.52 1.07
C ARG A 51 7.80 -18.39 -0.10
N GLY A 52 8.55 -18.52 -1.18
CA GLY A 52 8.13 -19.24 -2.37
C GLY A 52 6.94 -18.58 -3.08
N TRP A 53 6.14 -19.34 -3.77
CA TRP A 53 4.93 -18.89 -4.48
C TRP A 53 3.77 -18.60 -3.51
N HIS A 54 3.97 -17.66 -2.57
CA HIS A 54 2.93 -17.34 -1.58
C HIS A 54 1.78 -16.56 -2.23
N HIS A 55 0.54 -16.96 -1.95
CA HIS A 55 -0.71 -16.48 -2.56
C HIS A 55 -0.85 -16.65 -4.08
N TYR A 56 0.12 -17.24 -4.74
CA TYR A 56 -0.01 -17.73 -6.13
C TYR A 56 -0.36 -19.21 -6.19
N ASN A 57 0.04 -19.98 -5.16
CA ASN A 57 -0.10 -21.43 -5.11
C ASN A 57 -1.56 -21.88 -5.16
N GLY A 58 -1.84 -22.82 -6.06
CA GLY A 58 -2.94 -23.76 -5.89
C GLY A 58 -2.53 -24.99 -5.05
N PRO A 59 -3.43 -25.97 -4.91
CA PRO A 59 -3.19 -27.18 -4.10
C PRO A 59 -1.96 -28.01 -4.52
N LYS A 60 -1.52 -27.89 -5.78
CA LYS A 60 -0.37 -28.61 -6.33
C LYS A 60 0.81 -27.68 -6.72
N GLY A 61 0.91 -26.51 -6.08
CA GLY A 61 1.89 -25.48 -6.42
C GLY A 61 1.38 -24.45 -7.44
N PHE A 62 2.27 -23.58 -7.91
CA PHE A 62 1.96 -22.57 -8.93
C PHE A 62 2.44 -23.04 -10.31
N ARG A 63 1.57 -23.72 -11.04
CA ARG A 63 1.83 -24.30 -12.37
C ARG A 63 0.52 -24.46 -13.15
N PRO A 64 0.56 -24.70 -14.46
CA PRO A 64 -0.64 -24.94 -15.27
C PRO A 64 -1.56 -25.99 -14.64
N GLY A 65 -2.84 -25.62 -14.49
CA GLY A 65 -3.84 -26.44 -13.79
C GLY A 65 -3.81 -26.37 -12.27
N SER A 66 -2.95 -25.52 -11.66
CA SER A 66 -2.90 -25.31 -10.22
C SER A 66 -2.41 -23.89 -9.90
N CYS A 67 -3.34 -22.99 -9.58
CA CYS A 67 -3.05 -21.64 -9.10
C CYS A 67 -4.21 -21.16 -8.23
N SER A 68 -4.00 -20.07 -7.49
CA SER A 68 -5.03 -19.42 -6.67
C SER A 68 -5.52 -18.10 -7.27
N VAL A 69 -5.01 -17.69 -8.43
CA VAL A 69 -5.38 -16.45 -9.09
C VAL A 69 -6.34 -16.74 -10.25
N ASP A 70 -7.41 -15.94 -10.35
CA ASP A 70 -8.44 -16.11 -11.39
C ASP A 70 -8.07 -15.35 -12.67
N PHE A 71 -7.32 -14.25 -12.54
CA PHE A 71 -6.88 -13.41 -13.65
C PHE A 71 -5.37 -13.22 -13.63
N TRP A 72 -4.74 -13.24 -14.83
CA TRP A 72 -3.34 -12.90 -14.91
C TRP A 72 -3.15 -11.41 -14.72
N PRO A 73 -2.18 -10.97 -13.89
CA PRO A 73 -1.96 -9.55 -13.66
C PRO A 73 -1.42 -8.87 -14.92
N GLU A 74 -1.84 -7.63 -15.17
CA GLU A 74 -1.17 -6.76 -16.13
C GLU A 74 0.24 -6.44 -15.60
N VAL A 75 1.26 -6.73 -16.40
CA VAL A 75 2.65 -6.69 -15.91
C VAL A 75 3.57 -5.78 -16.72
N SER A 76 3.08 -5.07 -17.73
CA SER A 76 3.90 -4.30 -18.68
C SER A 76 4.71 -3.16 -18.03
N GLU A 77 4.19 -2.56 -16.94
CA GLU A 77 4.87 -1.45 -16.26
C GLU A 77 5.78 -1.88 -15.08
N TYR A 78 5.79 -3.17 -14.71
CA TYR A 78 6.63 -3.63 -13.61
C TYR A 78 8.11 -3.66 -14.00
N LYS A 79 8.96 -3.12 -13.13
CA LYS A 79 10.43 -3.12 -13.33
C LYS A 79 11.06 -4.50 -13.10
N LYS A 80 10.41 -5.33 -12.28
CA LYS A 80 10.91 -6.66 -11.91
C LYS A 80 9.78 -7.67 -11.99
N LEU A 81 10.03 -8.73 -12.74
CA LEU A 81 9.09 -9.80 -12.97
C LEU A 81 9.78 -11.16 -12.75
N TYR A 82 8.96 -12.14 -12.42
CA TYR A 82 9.38 -13.51 -12.14
C TYR A 82 8.73 -14.45 -13.13
N LYS A 83 9.55 -15.25 -13.81
CA LYS A 83 9.09 -16.24 -14.77
C LYS A 83 8.29 -17.34 -14.08
N THR A 84 7.27 -17.84 -14.77
CA THR A 84 6.43 -18.94 -14.32
C THR A 84 6.49 -20.09 -15.31
N GLU A 85 5.86 -21.21 -14.99
CA GLU A 85 5.65 -22.34 -15.93
C GLU A 85 4.47 -22.10 -16.87
N PHE A 86 3.76 -20.97 -16.76
CA PHE A 86 2.62 -20.64 -17.61
C PHE A 86 3.08 -19.95 -18.89
N THR A 87 2.30 -20.18 -19.95
CA THR A 87 2.42 -19.49 -21.22
C THR A 87 1.05 -18.91 -21.63
N PHE A 88 1.06 -17.80 -22.33
CA PHE A 88 -0.13 -17.26 -22.99
C PHE A 88 -0.49 -18.08 -24.23
N GLU A 89 -1.69 -17.88 -24.80
CA GLU A 89 -2.16 -18.55 -26.00
C GLU A 89 -1.23 -18.35 -27.22
N ASP A 90 -0.55 -17.21 -27.28
CA ASP A 90 0.43 -16.89 -28.33
C ASP A 90 1.82 -17.51 -28.06
N GLY A 91 1.94 -18.38 -27.07
CA GLY A 91 3.16 -19.08 -26.69
C GLY A 91 4.19 -18.26 -25.90
N LYS A 92 3.91 -17.00 -25.59
CA LYS A 92 4.81 -16.18 -24.79
C LYS A 92 4.83 -16.63 -23.33
N PRO A 93 6.00 -16.61 -22.67
CA PRO A 93 6.09 -16.89 -21.24
C PRO A 93 5.29 -15.89 -20.42
N ALA A 94 4.50 -16.39 -19.49
CA ALA A 94 3.80 -15.55 -18.54
C ALA A 94 4.68 -15.31 -17.30
N SER A 95 4.68 -14.08 -16.80
CA SER A 95 5.44 -13.68 -15.62
C SER A 95 4.53 -12.98 -14.62
N VAL A 96 4.93 -12.95 -13.35
CA VAL A 96 4.21 -12.27 -12.27
C VAL A 96 5.13 -11.38 -11.47
N PHE A 97 4.55 -10.52 -10.66
CA PHE A 97 5.28 -9.62 -9.75
C PHE A 97 5.45 -10.23 -8.35
N SER A 98 6.26 -9.63 -7.50
CA SER A 98 6.27 -9.85 -6.06
C SER A 98 5.96 -8.57 -5.30
N SER A 99 5.12 -8.67 -4.26
CA SER A 99 4.87 -7.58 -3.32
C SER A 99 6.08 -7.24 -2.44
N TYR A 100 7.07 -8.13 -2.38
CA TYR A 100 8.32 -7.91 -1.63
C TYR A 100 9.27 -6.93 -2.33
N ASP A 101 9.05 -6.64 -3.61
CA ASP A 101 9.82 -5.65 -4.37
C ASP A 101 9.29 -4.23 -4.11
N GLU A 102 10.19 -3.33 -3.70
CA GLU A 102 9.86 -1.92 -3.47
C GLU A 102 9.29 -1.25 -4.72
N SER A 103 9.84 -1.57 -5.90
CA SER A 103 9.37 -1.04 -7.18
C SER A 103 7.94 -1.46 -7.55
N THR A 104 7.51 -2.64 -7.11
CA THR A 104 6.13 -3.12 -7.26
C THR A 104 5.16 -2.26 -6.44
N VAL A 105 5.48 -2.09 -5.16
CA VAL A 105 4.64 -1.28 -4.25
C VAL A 105 4.60 0.17 -4.72
N GLU A 106 5.75 0.72 -5.14
CA GLU A 106 5.84 2.08 -5.67
C GLU A 106 4.95 2.27 -6.92
N LEU A 107 4.95 1.29 -7.84
CA LEU A 107 4.12 1.33 -9.03
C LEU A 107 2.62 1.33 -8.69
N HIS A 108 2.20 0.53 -7.72
CA HIS A 108 0.80 0.51 -7.28
C HIS A 108 0.36 1.87 -6.75
N PHE A 109 1.17 2.57 -5.96
CA PHE A 109 0.85 3.92 -5.48
C PHE A 109 0.87 4.98 -6.59
N LYS A 110 1.75 4.81 -7.60
CA LYS A 110 1.71 5.62 -8.82
C LYS A 110 0.37 5.45 -9.55
N TRP A 111 -0.10 4.22 -9.72
CA TRP A 111 -1.40 3.94 -10.32
C TRP A 111 -2.56 4.51 -9.50
N MET A 112 -2.54 4.39 -8.18
CA MET A 112 -3.56 5.02 -7.33
C MET A 112 -3.65 6.52 -7.60
N ASN A 113 -2.50 7.19 -7.74
CA ASN A 113 -2.47 8.62 -8.09
C ASN A 113 -3.06 8.88 -9.48
N GLN A 114 -2.71 8.06 -10.47
CA GLN A 114 -3.16 8.22 -11.86
C GLN A 114 -4.66 7.93 -12.04
N TYR A 115 -5.19 6.96 -11.29
CA TYR A 115 -6.56 6.47 -11.46
C TYR A 115 -7.53 6.95 -10.38
N GLY A 116 -7.14 7.92 -9.57
CA GLY A 116 -8.05 8.62 -8.65
C GLY A 116 -8.39 7.85 -7.36
N LEU A 117 -7.56 6.87 -6.96
CA LEU A 117 -7.67 6.29 -5.61
C LEU A 117 -6.91 7.19 -4.63
N ASP A 118 -7.58 7.58 -3.54
CA ASP A 118 -6.98 8.48 -2.54
C ASP A 118 -5.98 7.78 -1.62
N GLY A 119 -6.09 6.47 -1.43
CA GLY A 119 -5.15 5.74 -0.60
C GLY A 119 -5.57 4.31 -0.26
N VAL A 120 -4.92 3.78 0.79
CA VAL A 120 -5.07 2.37 1.18
C VAL A 120 -5.29 2.16 2.67
N PHE A 121 -6.08 1.14 2.97
CA PHE A 121 -6.05 0.40 4.23
C PHE A 121 -5.02 -0.72 4.07
N MET A 122 -3.82 -0.52 4.64
CA MET A 122 -2.69 -1.43 4.52
C MET A 122 -2.88 -2.61 5.47
N GLN A 123 -3.20 -3.79 4.93
CA GLN A 123 -3.50 -4.97 5.73
C GLN A 123 -2.25 -5.54 6.41
N ARG A 124 -2.43 -5.90 7.67
CA ARG A 124 -1.49 -6.68 8.49
C ARG A 124 -2.22 -7.86 9.08
N PHE A 125 -1.92 -9.04 8.58
CA PHE A 125 -2.58 -10.27 9.00
C PHE A 125 -1.98 -10.75 10.33
N VAL A 126 -2.82 -10.91 11.36
CA VAL A 126 -2.36 -11.40 12.68
C VAL A 126 -1.73 -12.77 12.55
N SER A 127 -2.30 -13.64 11.70
CA SER A 127 -1.75 -14.96 11.39
C SER A 127 -0.32 -14.92 10.82
N GLU A 128 0.06 -13.85 10.17
CA GLU A 128 1.37 -13.68 9.55
C GLU A 128 2.38 -13.02 10.49
N ILE A 129 1.98 -11.93 11.16
CA ILE A 129 2.91 -11.16 12.02
C ILE A 129 3.32 -11.91 13.30
N ARG A 130 2.66 -13.01 13.65
CA ARG A 130 3.08 -13.90 14.74
C ARG A 130 4.37 -14.67 14.41
N ASN A 131 4.69 -14.82 13.13
CA ASN A 131 5.85 -15.56 12.64
C ASN A 131 6.93 -14.59 12.15
N GLU A 132 8.20 -14.93 12.39
CA GLU A 132 9.33 -14.09 11.99
C GLU A 132 9.37 -13.80 10.48
N SER A 133 9.17 -14.84 9.65
CA SER A 133 9.16 -14.72 8.19
C SER A 133 8.03 -13.82 7.69
N GLY A 134 6.81 -13.99 8.23
CA GLY A 134 5.67 -13.14 7.90
C GLY A 134 5.88 -11.71 8.38
N LEU A 135 6.33 -11.52 9.62
CA LEU A 135 6.62 -10.19 10.18
C LEU A 135 7.67 -9.45 9.33
N LYS A 136 8.76 -10.12 8.94
CA LYS A 136 9.80 -9.57 8.07
C LYS A 136 9.23 -9.14 6.71
N HIS A 137 8.40 -10.00 6.10
CA HIS A 137 7.74 -9.68 4.83
C HIS A 137 6.85 -8.44 4.95
N PHE A 138 5.89 -8.46 5.88
CA PHE A 138 4.93 -7.37 6.03
C PHE A 138 5.57 -6.05 6.49
N ASN A 139 6.67 -6.11 7.25
CA ASN A 139 7.45 -4.91 7.60
C ASN A 139 8.12 -4.31 6.37
N LYS A 140 8.69 -5.12 5.47
CA LYS A 140 9.29 -4.62 4.23
C LYS A 140 8.25 -4.00 3.31
N VAL A 141 7.12 -4.68 3.10
CA VAL A 141 6.03 -4.17 2.26
C VAL A 141 5.46 -2.86 2.84
N LEU A 142 5.21 -2.81 4.16
CA LEU A 142 4.76 -1.60 4.83
C LEU A 142 5.75 -0.44 4.68
N ASN A 143 7.06 -0.70 4.83
CA ASN A 143 8.08 0.31 4.62
C ASN A 143 8.05 0.89 3.20
N SER A 144 7.92 0.02 2.19
CA SER A 144 7.79 0.44 0.79
C SER A 144 6.52 1.24 0.57
N ALA A 145 5.39 0.81 1.17
CA ALA A 145 4.11 1.49 1.08
C ALA A 145 4.13 2.89 1.73
N MET A 146 4.74 3.04 2.91
CA MET A 146 4.88 4.34 3.58
C MET A 146 5.71 5.34 2.75
N LYS A 147 6.81 4.87 2.16
CA LYS A 147 7.62 5.70 1.23
C LYS A 147 6.83 6.11 0.00
N ALA A 148 6.14 5.16 -0.63
CA ALA A 148 5.35 5.39 -1.83
C ALA A 148 4.13 6.29 -1.56
N ALA A 149 3.45 6.12 -0.43
CA ALA A 149 2.36 6.98 0.02
C ALA A 149 2.80 8.44 0.11
N ASN A 150 3.92 8.70 0.78
CA ASN A 150 4.47 10.05 0.88
C ASN A 150 4.92 10.60 -0.49
N LYS A 151 5.52 9.76 -1.35
CA LYS A 151 5.98 10.17 -2.68
C LYS A 151 4.84 10.57 -3.62
N TYR A 152 3.75 9.80 -3.61
CA TYR A 152 2.60 10.01 -4.51
C TYR A 152 1.43 10.71 -3.82
N GLU A 153 1.62 11.20 -2.61
CA GLU A 153 0.60 11.89 -1.83
C GLU A 153 -0.71 11.08 -1.75
N ARG A 154 -0.60 9.82 -1.36
CA ARG A 154 -1.75 8.91 -1.14
C ARG A 154 -1.91 8.61 0.34
N ALA A 155 -3.15 8.61 0.82
CA ALA A 155 -3.45 8.25 2.20
C ALA A 155 -3.04 6.81 2.51
N ILE A 156 -2.51 6.58 3.70
CA ILE A 156 -2.22 5.23 4.19
C ILE A 156 -2.57 5.12 5.67
N CYS A 157 -3.24 4.04 6.06
CA CYS A 157 -3.32 3.63 7.46
C CYS A 157 -3.22 2.12 7.60
N VAL A 158 -2.78 1.68 8.76
CA VAL A 158 -2.70 0.24 9.08
C VAL A 158 -4.09 -0.31 9.35
N MET A 159 -4.36 -1.49 8.78
CA MET A 159 -5.56 -2.27 9.02
C MET A 159 -5.18 -3.67 9.46
N TYR A 160 -5.48 -4.03 10.71
CA TYR A 160 -5.27 -5.39 11.18
C TYR A 160 -6.36 -6.32 10.69
N ASP A 161 -5.94 -7.41 10.05
CA ASP A 161 -6.83 -8.51 9.67
C ASP A 161 -6.76 -9.60 10.75
N LEU A 162 -7.88 -9.78 11.44
CA LEU A 162 -7.98 -10.75 12.55
C LEU A 162 -8.24 -12.19 12.07
N SER A 163 -8.28 -12.45 10.76
CA SER A 163 -8.46 -13.79 10.23
C SER A 163 -7.37 -14.73 10.75
N GLY A 164 -7.78 -15.83 11.37
CA GLY A 164 -6.87 -16.78 11.98
C GLY A 164 -6.20 -16.31 13.29
N MET A 165 -6.64 -15.21 13.90
CA MET A 165 -6.22 -14.82 15.25
C MET A 165 -6.66 -15.88 16.26
N LYS A 166 -5.79 -16.18 17.24
CA LYS A 166 -6.06 -17.10 18.32
C LYS A 166 -6.37 -16.32 19.60
N PRO A 167 -7.13 -16.90 20.54
CA PRO A 167 -7.33 -16.30 21.85
C PRO A 167 -5.99 -16.00 22.54
N GLY A 168 -5.85 -14.81 23.12
CA GLY A 168 -4.62 -14.37 23.80
C GLY A 168 -3.58 -13.72 22.87
N GLU A 169 -3.87 -13.56 21.58
CA GLU A 169 -2.97 -12.88 20.62
C GLU A 169 -3.20 -11.37 20.50
N GLU A 170 -4.14 -10.81 21.23
CA GLU A 170 -4.47 -9.37 21.21
C GLU A 170 -3.25 -8.51 21.53
N GLY A 171 -2.39 -8.99 22.42
CA GLY A 171 -1.13 -8.33 22.76
C GLY A 171 -0.14 -8.17 21.58
N LEU A 172 -0.26 -9.04 20.54
CA LEU A 172 0.56 -8.89 19.32
C LEU A 172 0.22 -7.61 18.57
N LEU A 173 -1.08 -7.29 18.44
CA LEU A 173 -1.53 -6.10 17.76
C LEU A 173 -1.04 -4.84 18.47
N LEU A 174 -1.18 -4.80 19.80
CA LEU A 174 -0.76 -3.66 20.62
C LEU A 174 0.75 -3.43 20.53
N LYS A 175 1.55 -4.50 20.55
CA LYS A 175 3.00 -4.44 20.39
C LYS A 175 3.38 -3.96 18.98
N ASP A 176 2.76 -4.52 17.96
CA ASP A 176 3.06 -4.22 16.56
C ASP A 176 2.69 -2.76 16.22
N ILE A 177 1.50 -2.27 16.62
CA ILE A 177 1.12 -0.88 16.35
C ILE A 177 1.98 0.13 17.12
N ALA A 178 2.43 -0.20 18.33
CA ALA A 178 3.34 0.64 19.07
C ALA A 178 4.69 0.78 18.36
N GLU A 179 5.22 -0.32 17.81
CA GLU A 179 6.46 -0.31 17.03
C GLU A 179 6.30 0.47 15.72
N ILE A 180 5.20 0.26 14.99
CA ILE A 180 4.87 1.02 13.78
C ILE A 180 4.76 2.52 14.09
N ALA A 181 4.08 2.87 15.18
CA ALA A 181 3.91 4.26 15.60
C ALA A 181 5.24 4.96 15.87
N ARG A 182 6.19 4.22 16.46
CA ARG A 182 7.55 4.70 16.73
C ARG A 182 8.36 4.80 15.43
N GLN A 183 8.37 3.74 14.62
CA GLN A 183 9.21 3.63 13.42
C GLN A 183 8.83 4.63 12.34
N TYR A 184 7.52 4.83 12.11
CA TYR A 184 7.02 5.66 11.02
C TYR A 184 6.50 7.03 11.49
N SER A 185 6.67 7.36 12.76
CA SER A 185 6.23 8.65 13.33
C SER A 185 4.76 8.96 12.99
N ILE A 186 3.87 7.95 13.07
CA ILE A 186 2.46 8.12 12.64
C ILE A 186 1.66 9.13 13.48
N LYS A 187 2.19 9.53 14.64
CA LYS A 187 1.63 10.59 15.49
C LYS A 187 2.11 11.99 15.10
N ASP A 188 2.94 12.12 14.10
CA ASP A 188 3.54 13.38 13.63
C ASP A 188 3.25 13.59 12.14
N HIS A 189 2.24 14.39 11.83
CA HIS A 189 1.84 14.71 10.46
C HIS A 189 2.92 15.43 9.65
N VAL A 190 3.88 16.05 10.30
CA VAL A 190 4.99 16.72 9.59
C VAL A 190 5.97 15.68 9.05
N LYS A 191 6.27 14.67 9.88
CA LYS A 191 7.19 13.58 9.50
C LYS A 191 6.55 12.55 8.59
N ASN A 192 5.25 12.32 8.75
CA ASN A 192 4.49 11.37 7.92
C ASN A 192 3.15 11.97 7.48
N PRO A 193 3.16 12.90 6.50
CA PRO A 193 1.97 13.63 6.08
C PRO A 193 0.90 12.74 5.43
N SER A 194 1.29 11.63 4.83
CA SER A 194 0.36 10.70 4.18
C SER A 194 -0.36 9.76 5.15
N TYR A 195 0.09 9.65 6.42
CA TYR A 195 -0.63 8.80 7.36
C TYR A 195 -2.01 9.37 7.66
N LEU A 196 -3.03 8.54 7.50
CA LEU A 196 -4.44 8.93 7.62
C LEU A 196 -4.83 9.18 9.08
N TYR A 197 -5.44 10.33 9.33
CA TYR A 197 -6.01 10.70 10.61
C TYR A 197 -7.53 10.72 10.57
N HIS A 198 -8.15 10.67 11.73
CA HIS A 198 -9.57 10.96 11.91
C HIS A 198 -9.80 11.55 13.31
N ASN A 199 -10.63 12.60 13.38
CA ASN A 199 -10.87 13.32 14.64
C ASN A 199 -9.59 13.71 15.41
N GLY A 200 -8.57 14.17 14.67
CA GLY A 200 -7.29 14.63 15.24
C GLY A 200 -6.36 13.52 15.73
N LYS A 201 -6.67 12.25 15.47
CA LYS A 201 -5.86 11.09 15.87
C LYS A 201 -5.44 10.25 14.67
N PRO A 202 -4.26 9.61 14.68
CA PRO A 202 -3.89 8.64 13.66
C PRO A 202 -4.89 7.49 13.65
N LEU A 203 -5.36 7.14 12.45
CA LEU A 203 -6.35 6.08 12.26
C LEU A 203 -5.67 4.71 12.22
N VAL A 204 -6.24 3.76 12.94
CA VAL A 204 -5.99 2.33 12.79
C VAL A 204 -7.32 1.65 12.59
N THR A 205 -7.37 0.69 11.67
CA THR A 205 -8.61 -0.02 11.35
C THR A 205 -8.44 -1.51 11.62
N VAL A 206 -9.56 -2.20 11.78
CA VAL A 206 -9.62 -3.64 12.02
C VAL A 206 -10.58 -4.28 11.03
N TRP A 207 -10.14 -5.35 10.39
CA TRP A 207 -10.94 -6.22 9.55
C TRP A 207 -11.19 -7.54 10.27
N GLY A 208 -12.36 -8.13 10.06
CA GLY A 208 -12.64 -9.47 10.53
C GLY A 208 -13.55 -9.54 11.75
N VAL A 209 -14.13 -8.43 12.20
CA VAL A 209 -15.11 -8.41 13.30
C VAL A 209 -16.52 -8.47 12.73
N GLY A 210 -17.40 -9.21 13.41
CA GLY A 210 -18.83 -9.29 13.06
C GLY A 210 -19.18 -10.31 11.98
N PHE A 211 -18.27 -11.15 11.55
CA PHE A 211 -18.55 -12.25 10.64
C PHE A 211 -19.20 -13.44 11.36
N ASN A 212 -20.18 -14.07 10.73
CA ASN A 212 -20.85 -15.28 11.26
C ASN A 212 -20.14 -16.54 10.75
N ASP A 213 -18.91 -16.77 11.20
CA ASP A 213 -18.03 -17.87 10.74
C ASP A 213 -17.36 -18.65 11.90
N ASN A 214 -18.02 -18.67 13.06
CA ASN A 214 -17.52 -19.33 14.29
C ASN A 214 -16.14 -18.84 14.77
N ARG A 215 -15.81 -17.55 14.51
CA ARG A 215 -14.61 -16.94 15.04
C ARG A 215 -14.58 -16.96 16.57
N ARG A 216 -13.40 -17.19 17.13
CA ARG A 216 -13.19 -17.29 18.58
C ARG A 216 -12.94 -15.96 19.27
N TYR A 217 -13.12 -14.86 18.56
CA TYR A 217 -13.01 -13.49 19.06
C TYR A 217 -14.25 -12.68 18.65
N GLY A 218 -14.63 -11.74 19.49
CA GLY A 218 -15.76 -10.85 19.28
C GLY A 218 -15.36 -9.39 19.42
N LEU A 219 -16.36 -8.52 19.58
CA LEU A 219 -16.14 -7.08 19.76
C LEU A 219 -15.45 -6.73 21.09
N LYS A 220 -15.43 -7.64 22.06
CA LYS A 220 -14.73 -7.40 23.34
C LYS A 220 -13.22 -7.57 23.22
N GLU A 221 -12.79 -8.48 22.35
CA GLU A 221 -11.39 -8.80 22.13
C GLU A 221 -10.76 -7.88 21.06
N ALA A 222 -11.57 -7.24 20.20
CA ALA A 222 -11.16 -6.30 19.17
C ALA A 222 -11.16 -4.86 19.67
#